data_47119e268d8f78230ca120027a97ddd4
#
_entry.id   47119e268d8f78230ca120027a97ddd4
#
_cell.length_a   1.000
_cell.length_b   1.000
_cell.length_c   1.000
_cell.angle_alpha   90.00
_cell.angle_beta   90.00
_cell.angle_gamma   90.00
#
_symmetry.space_group_name_H-M   'P 1'
#
loop_
_entity.id
_entity.type
_entity.pdbx_description
1 polymer ?
#
loop_
_entity_poly.entity_id
_entity_poly.type
_entity_poly.pdbx_seq_one_letter_code
_entity_poly.pdbx_strand_id
1 'polypeptide(L)'
;MKRFSLLILTALMSFAYASAQKFALIDMEYILKNVPAFEMANEQLSQLSQRWQKEVETLSTEAENLYKNYQSERVFLTDEQKKKKEEEIVAKEKEASELRHKYFGPEGELYQKRQTLLQPIQDDIYLAVKQVAEEKGYQTIFDRATSSNIIFASPRIDQPIGQGRRSISRPPMSPSPVGEAAL
;
A
#
# COMPACT_ATOMS: atom_id res chain seq x y z
N MET A 1 -43.29 -37.91 -35.54
CA MET A 1 -43.66 -36.65 -34.90
C MET A 1 -43.12 -36.55 -33.45
N LYS A 2 -43.28 -37.57 -32.58
CA LYS A 2 -42.79 -37.52 -31.18
C LYS A 2 -41.28 -37.35 -31.01
N ARG A 3 -40.45 -37.91 -31.95
CA ARG A 3 -38.99 -37.79 -31.89
C ARG A 3 -38.52 -36.38 -32.31
N PHE A 4 -39.23 -35.69 -33.16
CA PHE A 4 -38.95 -34.34 -33.62
C PHE A 4 -39.31 -33.31 -32.53
N SER A 5 -40.40 -33.54 -31.78
CA SER A 5 -40.78 -32.73 -30.64
C SER A 5 -39.75 -32.79 -29.48
N LEU A 6 -39.15 -33.96 -29.27
CA LEU A 6 -38.12 -34.15 -28.25
C LEU A 6 -36.82 -33.37 -28.57
N LEU A 7 -36.42 -33.34 -29.86
CA LEU A 7 -35.24 -32.60 -30.33
C LEU A 7 -35.44 -31.08 -30.20
N ILE A 8 -36.64 -30.58 -30.48
CA ILE A 8 -36.98 -29.16 -30.30
C ILE A 8 -36.96 -28.77 -28.83
N LEU A 9 -37.49 -29.64 -27.94
CA LEU A 9 -37.50 -29.39 -26.51
C LEU A 9 -36.08 -29.36 -25.92
N THR A 10 -35.16 -30.24 -26.34
CA THR A 10 -33.77 -30.25 -25.92
C THR A 10 -33.01 -29.03 -26.47
N ALA A 11 -33.27 -28.59 -27.67
CA ALA A 11 -32.67 -27.37 -28.25
C ALA A 11 -33.12 -26.10 -27.51
N LEU A 12 -34.40 -26.00 -27.13
CA LEU A 12 -34.94 -24.90 -26.31
C LEU A 12 -34.35 -24.85 -24.91
N MET A 13 -34.12 -26.01 -24.29
CA MET A 13 -33.47 -26.09 -22.97
C MET A 13 -32.00 -25.64 -23.01
N SER A 14 -31.30 -25.80 -24.13
CA SER A 14 -29.87 -25.39 -24.28
C SER A 14 -29.68 -23.87 -24.34
N PHE A 15 -30.71 -23.11 -24.75
CA PHE A 15 -30.63 -21.64 -24.81
C PHE A 15 -30.80 -20.97 -23.45
N ALA A 16 -31.28 -21.65 -22.43
CA ALA A 16 -31.56 -21.07 -21.13
C ALA A 16 -30.30 -20.82 -20.26
N TYR A 17 -29.13 -21.34 -20.63
CA TYR A 17 -27.92 -21.26 -19.83
C TYR A 17 -26.89 -20.22 -20.33
N ALA A 18 -27.22 -19.40 -21.32
CA ALA A 18 -26.35 -18.30 -21.74
C ALA A 18 -26.46 -17.10 -20.77
N SER A 19 -26.00 -17.27 -19.54
CA SER A 19 -25.80 -16.15 -18.65
C SER A 19 -24.69 -15.27 -19.21
N ALA A 20 -25.04 -14.10 -19.73
CA ALA A 20 -24.05 -13.14 -20.18
C ALA A 20 -23.15 -12.77 -18.97
N GLN A 21 -21.87 -13.07 -19.07
CA GLN A 21 -20.88 -12.70 -18.07
C GLN A 21 -20.85 -11.17 -17.93
N LYS A 22 -21.08 -10.67 -16.74
CA LYS A 22 -21.04 -9.25 -16.45
C LYS A 22 -19.67 -8.89 -15.91
N PHE A 23 -19.02 -7.93 -16.56
CA PHE A 23 -17.74 -7.35 -16.15
C PHE A 23 -17.97 -5.91 -15.71
N ALA A 24 -17.13 -5.42 -14.82
CA ALA A 24 -17.05 -4.00 -14.47
C ALA A 24 -15.61 -3.53 -14.46
N LEU A 25 -15.43 -2.24 -14.57
CA LEU A 25 -14.17 -1.55 -14.42
C LEU A 25 -14.24 -0.61 -13.22
N ILE A 26 -13.18 -0.56 -12.46
CA ILE A 26 -12.98 0.41 -11.39
C ILE A 26 -11.68 1.18 -11.64
N ASP A 27 -11.55 2.31 -11.01
CA ASP A 27 -10.32 3.08 -10.93
C ASP A 27 -9.88 3.09 -9.47
N MET A 28 -8.98 2.17 -9.12
CA MET A 28 -8.51 2.03 -7.76
C MET A 28 -7.76 3.28 -7.28
N GLU A 29 -7.02 3.95 -8.17
CA GLU A 29 -6.30 5.17 -7.82
C GLU A 29 -7.29 6.30 -7.47
N TYR A 30 -8.36 6.44 -8.25
CA TYR A 30 -9.42 7.40 -7.96
C TYR A 30 -10.13 7.07 -6.64
N ILE A 31 -10.43 5.80 -6.40
CA ILE A 31 -11.07 5.36 -5.14
C ILE A 31 -10.17 5.72 -3.95
N LEU A 32 -8.90 5.34 -3.99
CA LEU A 32 -7.94 5.60 -2.91
C LEU A 32 -7.80 7.10 -2.61
N LYS A 33 -7.71 7.95 -3.63
CA LYS A 33 -7.63 9.41 -3.46
C LYS A 33 -8.87 10.02 -2.78
N ASN A 34 -10.00 9.33 -2.83
CA ASN A 34 -11.25 9.77 -2.18
C ASN A 34 -11.50 9.09 -0.82
N VAL A 35 -10.55 8.28 -0.32
CA VAL A 35 -10.63 7.65 1.01
C VAL A 35 -9.79 8.47 1.99
N PRO A 36 -10.40 9.22 2.94
CA PRO A 36 -9.64 10.06 3.88
C PRO A 36 -8.59 9.30 4.69
N ALA A 37 -8.87 8.04 5.05
CA ALA A 37 -7.92 7.20 5.77
C ALA A 37 -6.64 6.94 4.96
N PHE A 38 -6.72 6.85 3.62
CA PHE A 38 -5.57 6.69 2.75
C PHE A 38 -4.69 7.95 2.71
N GLU A 39 -5.32 9.12 2.65
CA GLU A 39 -4.59 10.40 2.70
C GLU A 39 -3.85 10.57 4.04
N MET A 40 -4.54 10.29 5.15
CA MET A 40 -3.93 10.33 6.49
C MET A 40 -2.77 9.34 6.63
N ALA A 41 -2.91 8.11 6.10
CA ALA A 41 -1.85 7.12 6.12
C ALA A 41 -0.63 7.57 5.31
N ASN A 42 -0.83 8.15 4.13
CA ASN A 42 0.25 8.69 3.30
C ASN A 42 0.95 9.87 3.96
N GLU A 43 0.21 10.76 4.62
CA GLU A 43 0.80 11.86 5.37
C GLU A 43 1.67 11.36 6.52
N GLN A 44 1.18 10.38 7.31
CA GLN A 44 1.98 9.75 8.36
C GLN A 44 3.25 9.12 7.83
N LEU A 45 3.16 8.38 6.71
CA LEU A 45 4.34 7.76 6.08
C LEU A 45 5.34 8.80 5.59
N SER A 46 4.84 9.91 5.02
CA SER A 46 5.69 11.01 4.56
C SER A 46 6.44 11.67 5.72
N GLN A 47 5.74 12.00 6.81
CA GLN A 47 6.34 12.60 8.00
C GLN A 47 7.37 11.67 8.65
N LEU A 48 7.07 10.37 8.71
CA LEU A 48 7.96 9.36 9.26
C LEU A 48 9.23 9.22 8.39
N SER A 49 9.05 9.15 7.07
CA SER A 49 10.15 9.09 6.10
C SER A 49 11.08 10.30 6.21
N GLN A 50 10.52 11.51 6.30
CA GLN A 50 11.31 12.74 6.46
C GLN A 50 12.10 12.75 7.76
N ARG A 51 11.50 12.30 8.87
CA ARG A 51 12.19 12.20 10.16
C ARG A 51 13.37 11.24 10.08
N TRP A 52 13.14 10.05 9.57
CA TRP A 52 14.19 9.04 9.44
C TRP A 52 15.29 9.44 8.46
N GLN A 53 14.93 10.11 7.36
CA GLN A 53 15.90 10.66 6.44
C GLN A 53 16.82 11.69 7.13
N LYS A 54 16.24 12.55 7.96
CA LYS A 54 17.01 13.54 8.73
C LYS A 54 17.95 12.88 9.75
N GLU A 55 17.52 11.81 10.41
CA GLU A 55 18.37 11.05 11.34
C GLU A 55 19.57 10.44 10.61
N VAL A 56 19.35 9.80 9.47
CA VAL A 56 20.44 9.24 8.63
C VAL A 56 21.36 10.34 8.11
N GLU A 57 20.81 11.46 7.67
CA GLU A 57 21.57 12.60 7.17
C GLU A 57 22.44 13.22 8.26
N THR A 58 21.93 13.31 9.49
CA THR A 58 22.71 13.81 10.64
C THR A 58 23.95 12.95 10.87
N LEU A 59 23.82 11.62 10.94
CA LEU A 59 24.94 10.71 11.12
C LEU A 59 25.92 10.75 9.93
N SER A 60 25.42 10.86 8.71
CA SER A 60 26.27 11.00 7.52
C SER A 60 27.08 12.30 7.55
N THR A 61 26.44 13.39 7.98
CA THR A 61 27.09 14.69 8.14
C THR A 61 28.15 14.68 9.25
N GLU A 62 27.86 13.97 10.36
CA GLU A 62 28.85 13.77 11.44
C GLU A 62 30.09 13.02 10.92
N ALA A 63 29.88 11.93 10.17
CA ALA A 63 30.97 11.17 9.57
C ALA A 63 31.80 12.02 8.60
N GLU A 64 31.12 12.81 7.75
CA GLU A 64 31.80 13.73 6.81
C GLU A 64 32.64 14.80 7.55
N ASN A 65 32.09 15.35 8.63
CA ASN A 65 32.80 16.34 9.45
C ASN A 65 34.03 15.72 10.15
N LEU A 66 33.90 14.51 10.70
CA LEU A 66 35.01 13.77 11.26
C LEU A 66 36.10 13.54 10.21
N TYR A 67 35.74 13.16 9.00
CA TYR A 67 36.67 12.98 7.90
C TYR A 67 37.37 14.28 7.49
N LYS A 68 36.63 15.39 7.34
CA LYS A 68 37.17 16.70 7.04
C LYS A 68 38.18 17.16 8.10
N ASN A 69 37.84 17.00 9.37
CA ASN A 69 38.71 17.33 10.48
C ASN A 69 39.97 16.45 10.47
N TYR A 70 39.80 15.14 10.26
CA TYR A 70 40.95 14.23 10.11
C TYR A 70 41.90 14.66 8.98
N GLN A 71 41.39 15.02 7.81
CA GLN A 71 42.17 15.47 6.69
C GLN A 71 43.00 16.71 7.03
N SER A 72 42.44 17.66 7.76
CA SER A 72 43.14 18.90 8.16
C SER A 72 44.20 18.68 9.23
N GLU A 73 44.00 17.73 10.12
CA GLU A 73 44.89 17.45 11.27
C GLU A 73 45.93 16.36 10.95
N ARG A 74 45.73 15.58 9.87
CA ARG A 74 46.52 14.37 9.56
C ARG A 74 48.03 14.53 9.62
N VAL A 75 48.53 15.69 9.22
CA VAL A 75 50.00 15.98 9.19
C VAL A 75 50.61 16.13 10.59
N PHE A 76 49.76 16.41 11.60
CA PHE A 76 50.20 16.62 12.97
C PHE A 76 49.93 15.40 13.87
N LEU A 77 49.26 14.36 13.36
CA LEU A 77 48.87 13.18 14.13
C LEU A 77 49.98 12.10 14.09
N THR A 78 50.15 11.42 15.22
CA THR A 78 50.90 10.17 15.29
C THR A 78 50.17 9.05 14.55
N ASP A 79 50.85 7.96 14.19
CA ASP A 79 50.22 6.83 13.47
C ASP A 79 49.15 6.16 14.30
N GLU A 80 49.28 6.10 15.60
CA GLU A 80 48.28 5.58 16.52
C GLU A 80 47.01 6.47 16.56
N GLN A 81 47.21 7.81 16.59
CA GLN A 81 46.10 8.76 16.52
C GLN A 81 45.40 8.74 15.18
N LYS A 82 46.10 8.59 14.06
CA LYS A 82 45.50 8.41 12.74
C LYS A 82 44.58 7.19 12.71
N LYS A 83 45.14 6.05 13.14
CA LYS A 83 44.38 4.81 13.16
C LYS A 83 43.08 4.93 13.98
N LYS A 84 43.16 5.54 15.16
CA LYS A 84 42.01 5.75 16.02
C LYS A 84 40.95 6.63 15.37
N LYS A 85 41.35 7.73 14.70
CA LYS A 85 40.42 8.61 13.98
C LYS A 85 39.81 7.93 12.75
N GLU A 86 40.59 7.15 12.01
CA GLU A 86 40.09 6.36 10.89
C GLU A 86 39.06 5.31 11.33
N GLU A 87 39.29 4.62 12.45
CA GLU A 87 38.35 3.69 13.05
C GLU A 87 37.05 4.39 13.48
N GLU A 88 37.14 5.59 14.05
CA GLU A 88 35.98 6.40 14.45
C GLU A 88 35.12 6.82 13.25
N ILE A 89 35.77 7.27 12.15
CA ILE A 89 35.10 7.65 10.92
C ILE A 89 34.36 6.43 10.32
N VAL A 90 35.06 5.31 10.19
CA VAL A 90 34.47 4.06 9.65
C VAL A 90 33.30 3.58 10.52
N ALA A 91 33.40 3.70 11.84
CA ALA A 91 32.32 3.35 12.75
C ALA A 91 31.09 4.23 12.52
N LYS A 92 31.27 5.55 12.33
CA LYS A 92 30.16 6.48 12.05
C LYS A 92 29.53 6.26 10.67
N GLU A 93 30.34 6.02 9.64
CA GLU A 93 29.83 5.67 8.30
C GLU A 93 29.00 4.39 8.34
N LYS A 94 29.48 3.39 9.07
CA LYS A 94 28.78 2.12 9.27
C LYS A 94 27.45 2.33 9.99
N GLU A 95 27.44 3.12 11.09
CA GLU A 95 26.22 3.46 11.83
C GLU A 95 25.17 4.12 10.92
N ALA A 96 25.56 5.10 10.11
CA ALA A 96 24.69 5.76 9.15
C ALA A 96 24.13 4.79 8.09
N SER A 97 25.00 3.89 7.60
CA SER A 97 24.61 2.87 6.61
C SER A 97 23.61 1.85 7.19
N GLU A 98 23.89 1.36 8.39
CA GLU A 98 23.02 0.41 9.10
C GLU A 98 21.65 1.04 9.41
N LEU A 99 21.63 2.30 9.86
CA LEU A 99 20.40 3.03 10.12
C LEU A 99 19.58 3.24 8.84
N ARG A 100 20.25 3.60 7.74
CA ARG A 100 19.61 3.72 6.43
C ARG A 100 18.99 2.40 6.00
N HIS A 101 19.72 1.29 6.13
CA HIS A 101 19.22 -0.03 5.78
C HIS A 101 18.03 -0.44 6.66
N LYS A 102 18.11 -0.17 7.96
CA LYS A 102 17.03 -0.41 8.92
C LYS A 102 15.74 0.31 8.53
N TYR A 103 15.83 1.59 8.16
CA TYR A 103 14.64 2.38 7.84
C TYR A 103 14.15 2.17 6.41
N PHE A 104 15.05 2.14 5.43
CA PHE A 104 14.73 2.20 4.00
C PHE A 104 15.12 0.93 3.23
N GLY A 105 15.63 -0.09 3.89
CA GLY A 105 15.94 -1.37 3.26
C GLY A 105 14.69 -2.05 2.68
N PRO A 106 14.86 -3.13 1.89
CA PRO A 106 13.75 -3.83 1.22
C PRO A 106 12.63 -4.27 2.16
N GLU A 107 12.98 -4.67 3.39
CA GLU A 107 12.04 -5.03 4.46
C GLU A 107 12.18 -4.07 5.67
N GLY A 108 12.65 -2.86 5.43
CA GLY A 108 12.90 -1.86 6.44
C GLY A 108 11.62 -1.35 7.11
N GLU A 109 11.80 -0.56 8.17
CA GLU A 109 10.69 -0.08 8.98
C GLU A 109 9.65 0.72 8.18
N LEU A 110 10.07 1.46 7.14
CA LEU A 110 9.15 2.21 6.28
C LEU A 110 8.24 1.27 5.50
N TYR A 111 8.78 0.17 4.97
CA TYR A 111 7.99 -0.85 4.28
C TYR A 111 6.97 -1.48 5.22
N GLN A 112 7.40 -1.88 6.42
CA GLN A 112 6.51 -2.48 7.42
C GLN A 112 5.41 -1.52 7.88
N LYS A 113 5.74 -0.24 8.08
CA LYS A 113 4.75 0.79 8.43
C LYS A 113 3.75 1.02 7.29
N ARG A 114 4.23 1.00 6.05
CA ARG A 114 3.35 1.10 4.87
C ARG A 114 2.35 -0.05 4.84
N GLN A 115 2.81 -1.28 5.01
CA GLN A 115 1.93 -2.45 5.06
C GLN A 115 0.88 -2.31 6.18
N THR A 116 1.32 -2.00 7.39
CA THR A 116 0.43 -1.87 8.55
C THR A 116 -0.64 -0.79 8.36
N LEU A 117 -0.30 0.32 7.71
CA LEU A 117 -1.24 1.44 7.52
C LEU A 117 -2.16 1.26 6.31
N LEU A 118 -1.65 0.68 5.22
CA LEU A 118 -2.41 0.60 3.98
C LEU A 118 -3.21 -0.70 3.83
N GLN A 119 -2.75 -1.81 4.43
CA GLN A 119 -3.44 -3.09 4.32
C GLN A 119 -4.92 -3.03 4.77
N PRO A 120 -5.25 -2.46 5.96
CA PRO A 120 -6.65 -2.38 6.39
C PRO A 120 -7.51 -1.59 5.41
N ILE A 121 -6.96 -0.51 4.83
CA ILE A 121 -7.66 0.34 3.86
C ILE A 121 -7.96 -0.44 2.58
N GLN A 122 -6.98 -1.22 2.10
CA GLN A 122 -7.15 -2.08 0.94
C GLN A 122 -8.19 -3.17 1.19
N ASP A 123 -8.18 -3.77 2.37
CA ASP A 123 -9.14 -4.79 2.77
C ASP A 123 -10.57 -4.21 2.82
N ASP A 124 -10.76 -3.02 3.37
CA ASP A 124 -12.05 -2.33 3.41
C ASP A 124 -12.56 -2.01 1.99
N ILE A 125 -11.69 -1.54 1.11
CA ILE A 125 -12.05 -1.27 -0.29
C ILE A 125 -12.40 -2.58 -1.00
N TYR A 126 -11.62 -3.64 -0.79
CA TYR A 126 -11.91 -4.94 -1.37
C TYR A 126 -13.29 -5.47 -0.95
N LEU A 127 -13.64 -5.36 0.33
CA LEU A 127 -14.94 -5.77 0.84
C LEU A 127 -16.07 -4.94 0.23
N ALA A 128 -15.91 -3.63 0.10
CA ALA A 128 -16.88 -2.75 -0.54
C ALA A 128 -17.06 -3.09 -2.03
N VAL A 129 -15.98 -3.32 -2.75
CA VAL A 129 -16.01 -3.73 -4.18
C VAL A 129 -16.68 -5.09 -4.33
N LYS A 130 -16.37 -6.05 -3.45
CA LYS A 130 -16.99 -7.37 -3.42
C LYS A 130 -18.51 -7.28 -3.20
N GLN A 131 -18.94 -6.49 -2.23
CA GLN A 131 -20.37 -6.28 -1.98
C GLN A 131 -21.09 -5.74 -3.21
N VAL A 132 -20.53 -4.72 -3.87
CA VAL A 132 -21.10 -4.17 -5.11
C VAL A 132 -21.10 -5.21 -6.23
N ALA A 133 -20.05 -6.04 -6.35
CA ALA A 133 -20.01 -7.11 -7.34
C ALA A 133 -21.15 -8.12 -7.14
N GLU A 134 -21.38 -8.54 -5.92
CA GLU A 134 -22.45 -9.47 -5.56
C GLU A 134 -23.83 -8.85 -5.81
N GLU A 135 -24.09 -7.62 -5.36
CA GLU A 135 -25.35 -6.90 -5.56
C GLU A 135 -25.68 -6.68 -7.05
N LYS A 136 -24.69 -6.40 -7.87
CA LYS A 136 -24.88 -6.12 -9.32
C LYS A 136 -24.73 -7.36 -10.20
N GLY A 137 -24.27 -8.47 -9.65
CA GLY A 137 -24.05 -9.73 -10.36
C GLY A 137 -22.85 -9.65 -11.31
N TYR A 138 -21.82 -8.88 -10.95
CA TYR A 138 -20.55 -8.89 -11.68
C TYR A 138 -19.75 -10.13 -11.34
N GLN A 139 -19.24 -10.81 -12.36
CA GLN A 139 -18.40 -12.00 -12.19
C GLN A 139 -16.92 -11.63 -12.04
N THR A 140 -16.52 -10.52 -12.65
CA THR A 140 -15.14 -10.02 -12.60
C THR A 140 -15.15 -8.51 -12.62
N ILE A 141 -14.28 -7.91 -11.81
CA ILE A 141 -14.02 -6.48 -11.79
C ILE A 141 -12.53 -6.28 -12.10
N PHE A 142 -12.24 -5.42 -13.07
CA PHE A 142 -10.87 -5.06 -13.44
C PHE A 142 -10.54 -3.66 -12.92
N ASP A 143 -9.33 -3.49 -12.44
CA ASP A 143 -8.79 -2.17 -12.13
C ASP A 143 -8.13 -1.58 -13.38
N ARG A 144 -8.67 -0.47 -13.88
CA ARG A 144 -8.15 0.20 -15.07
C ARG A 144 -6.85 0.97 -14.80
N ALA A 145 -6.60 1.38 -13.55
CA ALA A 145 -5.40 2.12 -13.19
C ALA A 145 -4.13 1.27 -13.28
N THR A 146 -4.26 -0.04 -12.97
CA THR A 146 -3.13 -0.98 -13.01
C THR A 146 -3.12 -1.85 -14.26
N SER A 147 -4.24 -1.93 -14.99
CA SER A 147 -4.37 -2.80 -16.19
C SER A 147 -3.95 -2.06 -17.45
N SER A 148 -2.68 -2.16 -17.80
CA SER A 148 -2.10 -1.58 -19.03
C SER A 148 -2.74 -2.11 -20.33
N ASN A 149 -3.58 -3.13 -20.28
CA ASN A 149 -4.12 -3.84 -21.44
C ASN A 149 -5.57 -3.46 -21.79
N ILE A 150 -6.20 -2.53 -21.04
CA ILE A 150 -7.55 -2.06 -21.39
C ILE A 150 -7.42 -0.87 -22.31
N ILE A 151 -7.55 -1.14 -23.63
CA ILE A 151 -7.46 -0.11 -24.68
C ILE A 151 -8.78 0.66 -24.82
N PHE A 152 -9.90 0.01 -24.57
CA PHE A 152 -11.24 0.60 -24.68
C PHE A 152 -12.22 -0.03 -23.68
N ALA A 153 -13.00 0.80 -23.03
CA ALA A 153 -14.15 0.38 -22.21
C ALA A 153 -15.39 1.16 -22.64
N SER A 154 -16.49 0.44 -22.85
CA SER A 154 -17.77 1.07 -23.14
C SER A 154 -18.25 1.88 -21.94
N PRO A 155 -18.88 3.07 -22.10
CA PRO A 155 -19.46 3.85 -21.01
C PRO A 155 -20.51 3.10 -20.18
N ARG A 156 -21.04 1.98 -20.69
CA ARG A 156 -21.95 1.10 -19.93
C ARG A 156 -21.22 0.24 -18.91
N ILE A 157 -19.94 0.00 -19.09
CA ILE A 157 -19.07 -0.80 -18.20
C ILE A 157 -18.34 0.12 -17.22
N ASP A 158 -18.05 1.35 -17.65
CA ASP A 158 -17.35 2.39 -16.89
C ASP A 158 -18.33 3.21 -16.01
N GLN A 159 -19.23 2.53 -15.30
CA GLN A 159 -20.03 3.24 -14.28
C GLN A 159 -19.17 3.44 -13.04
N PRO A 160 -18.92 4.70 -12.61
CA PRO A 160 -18.19 4.94 -11.38
C PRO A 160 -18.92 4.31 -10.21
N ILE A 161 -18.36 3.25 -9.66
CA ILE A 161 -18.79 2.66 -8.41
C ILE A 161 -18.46 3.69 -7.33
N GLY A 162 -19.39 4.59 -7.03
CA GLY A 162 -19.12 5.63 -6.04
C GLY A 162 -20.09 6.82 -6.06
N GLN A 163 -20.99 6.96 -7.04
CA GLN A 163 -22.02 8.00 -7.02
C GLN A 163 -23.34 7.60 -6.34
N GLY A 164 -23.35 6.48 -5.61
CA GLY A 164 -24.43 6.18 -4.68
C GLY A 164 -24.13 6.84 -3.33
N ARG A 165 -24.72 8.01 -3.07
CA ARG A 165 -24.83 8.58 -1.71
C ARG A 165 -25.40 7.50 -0.78
N ARG A 166 -24.52 6.79 -0.08
CA ARG A 166 -24.83 6.22 1.23
C ARG A 166 -23.57 6.39 2.07
N SER A 167 -23.71 7.28 3.06
CA SER A 167 -22.84 7.33 4.21
C SER A 167 -22.56 5.88 4.66
N ILE A 168 -21.30 5.45 4.61
CA ILE A 168 -20.86 4.28 5.33
C ILE A 168 -20.96 4.68 6.80
N SER A 169 -22.13 4.45 7.38
CA SER A 169 -22.31 4.51 8.82
C SER A 169 -21.49 3.36 9.38
N ARG A 170 -20.35 3.70 9.98
CA ARG A 170 -19.55 2.80 10.81
C ARG A 170 -20.49 2.01 11.71
N PRO A 171 -20.44 0.67 11.75
CA PRO A 171 -21.04 -0.06 12.84
C PRO A 171 -20.41 0.45 14.16
N PRO A 172 -21.19 0.61 15.24
CA PRO A 172 -20.65 1.09 16.49
C PRO A 172 -19.55 0.11 16.96
N MET A 173 -18.36 0.65 17.16
CA MET A 173 -17.28 -0.07 17.83
C MET A 173 -17.78 -0.44 19.22
N SER A 174 -17.93 -1.72 19.50
CA SER A 174 -18.14 -2.23 20.83
C SER A 174 -16.97 -1.79 21.72
N PRO A 175 -17.21 -1.19 22.87
CA PRO A 175 -16.13 -0.81 23.77
C PRO A 175 -15.43 -2.09 24.24
N SER A 176 -14.12 -2.14 24.07
CA SER A 176 -13.28 -3.14 24.71
C SER A 176 -13.47 -3.07 26.23
N PRO A 177 -13.61 -4.19 26.94
CA PRO A 177 -13.66 -4.17 28.39
C PRO A 177 -12.29 -3.74 28.91
N VAL A 178 -12.22 -2.52 29.40
CA VAL A 178 -11.11 -2.07 30.24
C VAL A 178 -11.18 -2.90 31.51
N GLY A 179 -10.16 -3.73 31.70
CA GLY A 179 -10.01 -4.54 32.91
C GLY A 179 -9.94 -3.66 34.15
N GLU A 180 -10.95 -3.80 34.96
CA GLU A 180 -10.97 -3.43 36.34
C GLU A 180 -10.13 -4.45 37.13
N ALA A 181 -8.94 -4.04 37.56
CA ALA A 181 -8.20 -4.72 38.61
C ALA A 181 -7.28 -3.70 39.27
N ALA A 182 -7.81 -3.03 40.26
CA ALA A 182 -7.04 -2.42 41.34
C ALA A 182 -7.75 -2.67 42.65
N LEU A 183 -7.21 -3.56 43.43
CA LEU A 183 -7.14 -3.49 44.90
C LEU A 183 -6.04 -4.43 45.36
#